data_f53b57b3e6532b4d2777b1e752296322
#
_entry.id   f53b57b3e6532b4d2777b1e752296322
#
_cell.length_a   1.000
_cell.length_b   1.000
_cell.length_c   1.000
_cell.angle_alpha   90.00
_cell.angle_beta   90.00
_cell.angle_gamma   90.00
#
_symmetry.space_group_name_H-M   'P 1'
#
loop_
_entity.id
_entity.type
_entity.pdbx_description
1 polymer ?
#
loop_
_entity_poly.entity_id
_entity_poly.type
_entity_poly.pdbx_seq_one_letter_code
_entity_poly.pdbx_strand_id
1 'polypeptide(L)'
;MFIQNASSYLPVLALDPKPNEEILDACAAPGGKSSFIASLTLNKAKLWLNDGIKSRLEGILQLKELLNFEYEVLTNFPVQRIDKEINKTFDKILLDVQCSGEGMMDISKPSTMKYWSLERTQKYMYLQQKALNATFKLLKPGGVLVYSTCTYAPEENEMPISNFLKHNLDATIEPLTLNLKNVRQGEKSFGNFTFDPRLQGALRVLPSDGMEGFFVCRIRKKVSNETYEGVKLGED
;
A
#
# COMPACT_ATOMS: atom_id res chain seq x y z
N MET A 1 15.24 -21.09 -4.94
CA MET A 1 15.30 -19.74 -5.52
C MET A 1 13.88 -19.18 -5.49
N PHE A 2 13.67 -17.99 -4.91
CA PHE A 2 12.38 -17.31 -4.89
C PHE A 2 12.39 -16.18 -5.94
N ILE A 3 11.48 -16.26 -6.89
CA ILE A 3 11.37 -15.28 -7.98
C ILE A 3 10.16 -14.39 -7.69
N GLN A 4 10.36 -13.08 -7.67
CA GLN A 4 9.31 -12.08 -7.55
C GLN A 4 9.25 -11.20 -8.79
N ASN A 5 8.06 -10.69 -9.10
CA ASN A 5 7.91 -9.64 -10.10
C ASN A 5 8.59 -8.35 -9.63
N ALA A 6 9.28 -7.66 -10.53
CA ALA A 6 10.04 -6.45 -10.18
C ALA A 6 9.14 -5.34 -9.61
N SER A 7 7.89 -5.20 -10.06
CA SER A 7 6.93 -4.24 -9.52
C SER A 7 6.59 -4.47 -8.05
N SER A 8 6.70 -5.71 -7.53
CA SER A 8 6.48 -6.02 -6.11
C SER A 8 7.48 -5.36 -5.16
N TYR A 9 8.63 -4.93 -5.65
CA TYR A 9 9.63 -4.23 -4.83
C TYR A 9 9.31 -2.73 -4.65
N LEU A 10 8.57 -2.15 -5.58
CA LEU A 10 8.31 -0.70 -5.61
C LEU A 10 7.64 -0.15 -4.35
N PRO A 11 6.61 -0.81 -3.76
CA PRO A 11 6.01 -0.34 -2.51
C PRO A 11 7.00 -0.33 -1.34
N VAL A 12 7.92 -1.31 -1.28
CA VAL A 12 8.93 -1.37 -0.23
C VAL A 12 9.98 -0.28 -0.42
N LEU A 13 10.40 0.00 -1.66
CA LEU A 13 11.29 1.11 -1.97
C LEU A 13 10.61 2.46 -1.65
N ALA A 14 9.32 2.61 -1.97
CA ALA A 14 8.53 3.79 -1.61
C ALA A 14 8.37 3.93 -0.09
N LEU A 15 8.32 2.83 0.67
CA LEU A 15 8.27 2.84 2.12
C LEU A 15 9.59 3.34 2.73
N ASP A 16 10.72 3.05 2.07
CA ASP A 16 12.07 3.42 2.50
C ASP A 16 12.38 2.98 3.94
N PRO A 17 12.27 1.66 4.25
CA PRO A 17 12.42 1.15 5.61
C PRO A 17 13.83 1.34 6.15
N LYS A 18 13.97 1.69 7.44
CA LYS A 18 15.26 1.89 8.10
C LYS A 18 15.43 0.90 9.26
N PRO A 19 16.69 0.55 9.62
CA PRO A 19 16.96 -0.23 10.83
C PRO A 19 16.33 0.42 12.08
N ASN A 20 15.87 -0.42 13.01
CA ASN A 20 15.26 -0.06 14.29
C ASN A 20 13.88 0.61 14.22
N GLU A 21 13.34 0.87 13.03
CA GLU A 21 11.95 1.33 12.89
C GLU A 21 10.96 0.24 13.24
N GLU A 22 9.82 0.64 13.80
CA GLU A 22 8.65 -0.20 14.02
C GLU A 22 7.81 -0.20 12.74
N ILE A 23 7.78 -1.34 12.04
CA ILE A 23 7.17 -1.47 10.71
C ILE A 23 6.08 -2.53 10.74
N LEU A 24 4.91 -2.21 10.20
CA LEU A 24 3.82 -3.14 9.96
C LEU A 24 3.69 -3.43 8.46
N ASP A 25 3.79 -4.71 8.07
CA ASP A 25 3.27 -5.20 6.79
C ASP A 25 1.86 -5.75 7.03
N ALA A 26 0.85 -4.98 6.65
CA ALA A 26 -0.53 -5.22 7.03
C ALA A 26 -1.25 -6.31 6.22
N CYS A 27 -0.68 -6.70 5.05
CA CYS A 27 -1.17 -7.76 4.16
C CYS A 27 0.02 -8.60 3.64
N ALA A 28 0.75 -9.19 4.56
CA ALA A 28 2.11 -9.68 4.33
C ALA A 28 2.23 -10.91 3.42
N ALA A 29 1.20 -11.78 3.38
CA ALA A 29 1.34 -13.06 2.68
C ALA A 29 1.47 -12.91 1.15
N PRO A 30 2.37 -13.68 0.54
CA PRO A 30 3.15 -14.80 1.08
C PRO A 30 4.48 -14.44 1.76
N GLY A 31 4.81 -13.15 1.96
CA GLY A 31 6.02 -12.73 2.68
C GLY A 31 7.12 -12.10 1.83
N GLY A 32 6.93 -11.99 0.51
CA GLY A 32 7.97 -11.47 -0.38
C GLY A 32 8.33 -10.00 -0.10
N LYS A 33 7.35 -9.13 0.15
CA LYS A 33 7.60 -7.73 0.51
C LYS A 33 8.20 -7.60 1.90
N SER A 34 7.70 -8.41 2.84
CA SER A 34 8.24 -8.49 4.21
C SER A 34 9.71 -8.92 4.22
N SER A 35 10.08 -9.94 3.44
CA SER A 35 11.48 -10.38 3.32
C SER A 35 12.38 -9.30 2.73
N PHE A 36 11.85 -8.49 1.80
CA PHE A 36 12.60 -7.38 1.23
C PHE A 36 12.77 -6.21 2.23
N ILE A 37 11.73 -5.92 3.05
CA ILE A 37 11.87 -4.98 4.20
C ILE A 37 12.98 -5.46 5.14
N ALA A 38 12.95 -6.73 5.54
CA ALA A 38 13.96 -7.32 6.41
C ALA A 38 15.36 -7.24 5.81
N SER A 39 15.51 -7.52 4.52
CA SER A 39 16.78 -7.40 3.79
C SER A 39 17.32 -5.97 3.79
N LEU A 40 16.52 -4.97 3.42
CA LEU A 40 16.92 -3.56 3.39
C LEU A 40 17.31 -3.02 4.78
N THR A 41 16.71 -3.56 5.83
CA THR A 41 16.98 -3.16 7.21
C THR A 41 18.02 -4.06 7.92
N LEU A 42 18.64 -5.00 7.18
CA LEU A 42 19.60 -5.98 7.72
C LEU A 42 19.02 -6.77 8.91
N ASN A 43 17.75 -7.15 8.84
CA ASN A 43 16.98 -7.79 9.93
C ASN A 43 16.96 -6.97 11.25
N LYS A 44 17.11 -5.65 11.18
CA LYS A 44 17.13 -4.78 12.36
C LYS A 44 15.84 -3.98 12.55
N ALA A 45 14.89 -4.02 11.62
CA ALA A 45 13.57 -3.46 11.85
C ALA A 45 12.77 -4.30 12.82
N LYS A 46 11.94 -3.65 13.65
CA LYS A 46 10.94 -4.32 14.48
C LYS A 46 9.71 -4.60 13.61
N LEU A 47 9.81 -5.68 12.83
CA LEU A 47 8.85 -5.99 11.78
C LEU A 47 7.67 -6.80 12.33
N TRP A 48 6.46 -6.27 12.16
CA TRP A 48 5.20 -6.94 12.42
C TRP A 48 4.54 -7.32 11.12
N LEU A 49 4.06 -8.56 11.03
CA LEU A 49 3.39 -9.11 9.87
C LEU A 49 1.93 -9.41 10.21
N ASN A 50 1.03 -9.10 9.30
CA ASN A 50 -0.37 -9.48 9.41
C ASN A 50 -0.88 -10.01 8.06
N ASP A 51 -1.72 -11.01 8.06
CA ASP A 51 -2.57 -11.35 6.91
C ASP A 51 -3.92 -11.88 7.40
N GLY A 52 -5.00 -11.37 6.81
CA GLY A 52 -6.36 -11.72 7.21
C GLY A 52 -6.80 -13.15 6.84
N ILE A 53 -6.03 -13.85 6.01
CA ILE A 53 -6.36 -15.18 5.51
C ILE A 53 -5.41 -16.20 6.12
N LYS A 54 -5.92 -16.98 7.08
CA LYS A 54 -5.14 -17.95 7.86
C LYS A 54 -4.33 -18.93 7.00
N SER A 55 -4.91 -19.45 5.93
CA SER A 55 -4.23 -20.39 5.03
C SER A 55 -3.02 -19.79 4.28
N ARG A 56 -2.92 -18.46 4.19
CA ARG A 56 -1.79 -17.79 3.56
C ARG A 56 -0.59 -17.59 4.48
N LEU A 57 -0.78 -17.71 5.80
CA LEU A 57 0.30 -17.54 6.78
C LEU A 57 1.39 -18.59 6.62
N GLU A 58 1.03 -19.80 6.19
CA GLU A 58 2.02 -20.86 5.93
C GLU A 58 3.06 -20.45 4.89
N GLY A 59 2.65 -19.68 3.85
CA GLY A 59 3.58 -19.14 2.87
C GLY A 59 4.62 -18.20 3.49
N ILE A 60 4.23 -17.40 4.50
CA ILE A 60 5.17 -16.54 5.23
C ILE A 60 6.19 -17.39 6.00
N LEU A 61 5.72 -18.44 6.69
CA LEU A 61 6.61 -19.34 7.47
C LEU A 61 7.62 -20.05 6.56
N GLN A 62 7.15 -20.60 5.43
CA GLN A 62 8.02 -21.26 4.45
C GLN A 62 9.05 -20.28 3.86
N LEU A 63 8.61 -19.05 3.55
CA LEU A 63 9.49 -18.05 2.98
C LEU A 63 10.50 -17.50 4.00
N LYS A 64 10.11 -17.41 5.29
CA LYS A 64 11.02 -17.08 6.39
C LYS A 64 12.18 -18.07 6.47
N GLU A 65 11.88 -19.36 6.43
CA GLU A 65 12.91 -20.41 6.46
C GLU A 65 13.81 -20.35 5.22
N LEU A 66 13.21 -20.18 4.04
CA LEU A 66 13.95 -20.15 2.76
C LEU A 66 14.91 -18.96 2.65
N LEU A 67 14.49 -17.77 3.11
CA LEU A 67 15.22 -16.52 2.94
C LEU A 67 15.90 -16.04 4.23
N ASN A 68 15.69 -16.74 5.35
CA ASN A 68 16.25 -16.43 6.67
C ASN A 68 16.01 -14.96 7.07
N PHE A 69 14.78 -14.46 6.92
CA PHE A 69 14.40 -13.13 7.36
C PHE A 69 13.70 -13.15 8.72
N GLU A 70 13.85 -12.07 9.49
CA GLU A 70 13.31 -11.98 10.84
C GLU A 70 12.11 -11.02 10.94
N TYR A 71 11.17 -11.37 11.84
CA TYR A 71 10.05 -10.52 12.26
C TYR A 71 9.76 -10.75 13.74
N GLU A 72 9.16 -9.76 14.41
CA GLU A 72 8.82 -9.88 15.84
C GLU A 72 7.49 -10.61 16.06
N VAL A 73 6.49 -10.29 15.25
CA VAL A 73 5.10 -10.78 15.45
C VAL A 73 4.46 -11.12 14.12
N LEU A 74 3.72 -12.23 14.10
CA LEU A 74 2.85 -12.63 13.01
C LEU A 74 1.41 -12.75 13.53
N THR A 75 0.50 -12.02 12.94
CA THR A 75 -0.92 -11.96 13.32
C THR A 75 -1.85 -12.38 12.17
N ASN A 76 -3.08 -12.75 12.54
CA ASN A 76 -4.11 -13.13 11.57
C ASN A 76 -5.39 -12.32 11.83
N PHE A 77 -5.33 -11.02 11.60
CA PHE A 77 -6.48 -10.13 11.76
C PHE A 77 -6.98 -9.59 10.43
N PRO A 78 -8.30 -9.44 10.24
CA PRO A 78 -8.82 -8.69 9.10
C PRO A 78 -8.29 -7.26 9.10
N VAL A 79 -7.56 -6.88 8.05
CA VAL A 79 -6.91 -5.57 7.96
C VAL A 79 -7.92 -4.40 8.06
N GLN A 80 -9.18 -4.62 7.69
CA GLN A 80 -10.25 -3.61 7.75
C GLN A 80 -10.63 -3.18 9.18
N ARG A 81 -10.16 -3.89 10.20
CA ARG A 81 -10.41 -3.60 11.62
C ARG A 81 -9.17 -3.79 12.48
N ILE A 82 -8.00 -3.82 11.88
CA ILE A 82 -6.72 -4.09 12.55
C ILE A 82 -6.43 -3.09 13.68
N ASP A 83 -6.96 -1.87 13.59
CA ASP A 83 -6.91 -0.82 14.62
C ASP A 83 -7.61 -1.19 15.94
N LYS A 84 -8.48 -2.19 15.92
CA LYS A 84 -9.19 -2.71 17.10
C LYS A 84 -8.48 -3.91 17.72
N GLU A 85 -7.60 -4.54 16.99
CA GLU A 85 -6.92 -5.79 17.38
C GLU A 85 -5.48 -5.54 17.86
N ILE A 86 -4.85 -4.44 17.38
CA ILE A 86 -3.48 -4.07 17.70
C ILE A 86 -3.46 -2.76 18.47
N ASN A 87 -2.94 -2.78 19.71
CA ASN A 87 -2.72 -1.59 20.51
C ASN A 87 -1.23 -1.17 20.45
N LYS A 88 -0.77 -0.81 19.26
CA LYS A 88 0.59 -0.36 18.98
C LYS A 88 0.57 0.58 17.77
N THR A 89 1.48 1.55 17.77
CA THR A 89 1.70 2.44 16.63
C THR A 89 3.03 2.16 15.95
N PHE A 90 3.12 2.47 14.66
CA PHE A 90 4.25 2.14 13.80
C PHE A 90 4.84 3.39 13.14
N ASP A 91 6.15 3.37 12.91
CA ASP A 91 6.84 4.41 12.15
C ASP A 91 6.48 4.31 10.66
N LYS A 92 6.32 3.08 10.18
CA LYS A 92 5.97 2.79 8.78
C LYS A 92 4.97 1.65 8.66
N ILE A 93 4.07 1.78 7.71
CA ILE A 93 3.07 0.74 7.39
C ILE A 93 3.08 0.49 5.89
N LEU A 94 3.28 -0.77 5.51
CA LEU A 94 3.02 -1.26 4.17
C LEU A 94 1.60 -1.80 4.10
N LEU A 95 0.79 -1.25 3.20
CA LEU A 95 -0.59 -1.68 2.95
C LEU A 95 -0.74 -2.09 1.48
N ASP A 96 -0.19 -3.27 1.16
CA ASP A 96 -0.35 -3.91 -0.15
C ASP A 96 -1.63 -4.73 -0.15
N VAL A 97 -2.74 -4.09 -0.50
CA VAL A 97 -4.07 -4.65 -0.30
C VAL A 97 -4.47 -5.65 -1.37
N GLN A 98 -5.33 -6.59 -0.99
CA GLN A 98 -5.99 -7.46 -1.96
C GLN A 98 -6.82 -6.63 -2.93
N CYS A 99 -6.71 -6.93 -4.24
CA CYS A 99 -7.34 -6.19 -5.33
C CYS A 99 -7.84 -7.12 -6.44
N SER A 100 -8.45 -6.56 -7.50
CA SER A 100 -8.94 -7.30 -8.67
C SER A 100 -7.82 -7.95 -9.49
N GLY A 101 -6.58 -7.42 -9.40
CA GLY A 101 -5.40 -8.03 -10.01
C GLY A 101 -5.26 -7.79 -11.51
N GLU A 102 -5.83 -6.70 -12.04
CA GLU A 102 -5.79 -6.39 -13.49
C GLU A 102 -4.36 -6.25 -14.03
N GLY A 103 -3.42 -5.78 -13.21
CA GLY A 103 -2.02 -5.65 -13.60
C GLY A 103 -1.29 -6.96 -13.89
N MET A 104 -1.87 -8.09 -13.48
CA MET A 104 -1.36 -9.44 -13.71
C MET A 104 -2.09 -10.15 -14.87
N MET A 105 -3.09 -9.50 -15.51
CA MET A 105 -3.85 -10.09 -16.58
C MET A 105 -3.04 -10.09 -17.88
N ASP A 106 -3.11 -11.22 -18.58
CA ASP A 106 -2.49 -11.43 -19.89
C ASP A 106 -3.59 -11.70 -20.93
N ILE A 107 -3.78 -10.77 -21.86
CA ILE A 107 -4.80 -10.86 -22.91
C ILE A 107 -4.62 -12.13 -23.77
N SER A 108 -3.37 -12.60 -23.92
CA SER A 108 -3.09 -13.85 -24.62
C SER A 108 -3.52 -15.09 -23.85
N LYS A 109 -3.83 -14.94 -22.54
CA LYS A 109 -4.22 -16.02 -21.64
C LYS A 109 -5.55 -15.71 -20.94
N PRO A 110 -6.71 -15.96 -21.59
CA PRO A 110 -8.03 -15.63 -21.04
C PRO A 110 -8.30 -16.18 -19.63
N SER A 111 -7.65 -17.27 -19.26
CA SER A 111 -7.74 -17.84 -17.90
C SER A 111 -7.32 -16.87 -16.79
N THR A 112 -6.45 -15.90 -17.08
CA THR A 112 -6.01 -14.89 -16.13
C THR A 112 -7.11 -13.90 -15.77
N MET A 113 -8.11 -13.73 -16.65
CA MET A 113 -9.25 -12.81 -16.47
C MET A 113 -10.49 -13.50 -15.89
N LYS A 114 -10.47 -14.83 -15.69
CA LYS A 114 -11.63 -15.65 -15.31
C LYS A 114 -12.39 -15.15 -14.07
N TYR A 115 -11.68 -14.56 -13.12
CA TYR A 115 -12.25 -14.13 -11.84
C TYR A 115 -12.47 -12.62 -11.76
N TRP A 116 -12.23 -11.88 -12.84
CA TRP A 116 -12.48 -10.45 -12.87
C TRP A 116 -13.97 -10.16 -13.07
N SER A 117 -14.50 -9.20 -12.33
CA SER A 117 -15.83 -8.62 -12.53
C SER A 117 -15.90 -7.23 -11.92
N LEU A 118 -16.79 -6.39 -12.43
CA LEU A 118 -17.03 -5.06 -11.87
C LEU A 118 -17.54 -5.13 -10.43
N GLU A 119 -18.38 -6.12 -10.10
CA GLU A 119 -18.86 -6.36 -8.75
C GLU A 119 -17.69 -6.63 -7.78
N ARG A 120 -16.71 -7.42 -8.23
CA ARG A 120 -15.51 -7.72 -7.44
C ARG A 120 -14.66 -6.46 -7.20
N THR A 121 -14.48 -5.62 -8.21
CA THR A 121 -13.78 -4.34 -8.09
C THR A 121 -14.47 -3.42 -7.07
N GLN A 122 -15.80 -3.29 -7.13
CA GLN A 122 -16.59 -2.50 -6.18
C GLN A 122 -16.47 -3.03 -4.75
N LYS A 123 -16.49 -4.36 -4.57
CA LYS A 123 -16.30 -5.00 -3.27
C LYS A 123 -14.90 -4.69 -2.71
N TYR A 124 -13.86 -4.79 -3.52
CA TYR A 124 -12.50 -4.47 -3.08
C TYR A 124 -12.35 -2.99 -2.74
N MET A 125 -12.88 -2.08 -3.52
CA MET A 125 -12.89 -0.64 -3.21
C MET A 125 -13.37 -0.37 -1.78
N TYR A 126 -14.49 -0.96 -1.38
CA TYR A 126 -15.04 -0.80 -0.03
C TYR A 126 -14.12 -1.39 1.06
N LEU A 127 -13.55 -2.57 0.84
CA LEU A 127 -12.64 -3.21 1.78
C LEU A 127 -11.33 -2.45 1.91
N GLN A 128 -10.81 -1.93 0.81
CA GLN A 128 -9.59 -1.14 0.75
C GLN A 128 -9.75 0.20 1.47
N GLN A 129 -10.90 0.86 1.30
CA GLN A 129 -11.22 2.08 2.04
C GLN A 129 -11.21 1.84 3.57
N LYS A 130 -11.77 0.73 4.03
CA LYS A 130 -11.74 0.36 5.44
C LYS A 130 -10.33 0.03 5.93
N ALA A 131 -9.58 -0.73 5.13
CA ALA A 131 -8.20 -1.09 5.45
C ALA A 131 -7.31 0.15 5.59
N LEU A 132 -7.42 1.10 4.67
CA LEU A 132 -6.67 2.36 4.70
C LEU A 132 -6.98 3.17 5.96
N ASN A 133 -8.26 3.32 6.30
CA ASN A 133 -8.67 4.02 7.52
C ASN A 133 -8.17 3.32 8.80
N ALA A 134 -8.25 1.99 8.87
CA ALA A 134 -7.83 1.24 10.04
C ALA A 134 -6.31 1.29 10.24
N THR A 135 -5.54 1.10 9.17
CA THR A 135 -4.07 1.12 9.24
C THR A 135 -3.51 2.51 9.52
N PHE A 136 -4.12 3.57 8.96
CA PHE A 136 -3.66 4.94 9.21
C PHE A 136 -3.79 5.36 10.69
N LYS A 137 -4.75 4.82 11.45
CA LYS A 137 -4.85 5.07 12.88
C LYS A 137 -3.67 4.51 13.67
N LEU A 138 -3.08 3.40 13.19
CA LEU A 138 -1.91 2.78 13.78
C LEU A 138 -0.59 3.47 13.40
N LEU A 139 -0.64 4.50 12.55
CA LEU A 139 0.55 5.23 12.14
C LEU A 139 0.89 6.31 13.19
N LYS A 140 2.14 6.38 13.61
CA LYS A 140 2.65 7.46 14.48
C LYS A 140 2.53 8.82 13.77
N PRO A 141 2.38 9.95 14.48
CA PRO A 141 2.59 11.28 13.91
C PRO A 141 3.97 11.34 13.23
N GLY A 142 4.04 11.88 12.02
CA GLY A 142 5.26 11.89 11.19
C GLY A 142 5.56 10.57 10.48
N GLY A 143 4.80 9.50 10.74
CA GLY A 143 4.98 8.21 10.12
C GLY A 143 4.52 8.16 8.65
N VAL A 144 4.87 7.09 7.96
CA VAL A 144 4.59 6.86 6.53
C VAL A 144 3.81 5.59 6.32
N LEU A 145 2.72 5.68 5.56
CA LEU A 145 1.98 4.55 5.03
C LEU A 145 2.16 4.49 3.52
N VAL A 146 2.51 3.32 2.99
CA VAL A 146 2.50 3.07 1.54
C VAL A 146 1.32 2.17 1.21
N TYR A 147 0.40 2.71 0.41
CA TYR A 147 -0.70 1.99 -0.18
C TYR A 147 -0.31 1.48 -1.56
N SER A 148 -0.59 0.21 -1.85
CA SER A 148 -0.31 -0.38 -3.17
C SER A 148 -1.31 -1.43 -3.58
N THR A 149 -1.44 -1.63 -4.89
CA THR A 149 -2.26 -2.65 -5.53
C THR A 149 -1.60 -3.14 -6.83
N CYS A 150 -1.95 -4.33 -7.26
CA CYS A 150 -1.61 -4.85 -8.60
C CYS A 150 -2.81 -4.73 -9.56
N THR A 151 -3.56 -3.61 -9.53
CA THR A 151 -4.69 -3.35 -10.44
C THR A 151 -4.57 -1.98 -11.10
N TYR A 152 -5.27 -1.81 -12.22
CA TYR A 152 -5.40 -0.52 -12.92
C TYR A 152 -6.69 0.22 -12.56
N ALA A 153 -7.65 -0.44 -11.91
CA ALA A 153 -8.95 0.14 -11.59
C ALA A 153 -8.82 1.41 -10.74
N PRO A 154 -9.21 2.60 -11.21
CA PRO A 154 -9.20 3.82 -10.40
C PRO A 154 -10.10 3.71 -9.17
N GLU A 155 -11.12 2.85 -9.23
CA GLU A 155 -12.00 2.52 -8.12
C GLU A 155 -11.25 1.88 -6.96
N GLU A 156 -10.16 1.17 -7.23
CA GLU A 156 -9.34 0.49 -6.21
C GLU A 156 -8.07 1.29 -5.86
N ASN A 157 -7.76 2.34 -6.59
CA ASN A 157 -6.55 3.14 -6.48
C ASN A 157 -6.85 4.56 -6.00
N GLU A 158 -7.15 5.46 -6.93
CA GLU A 158 -7.36 6.88 -6.62
C GLU A 158 -8.63 7.13 -5.81
N MET A 159 -9.69 6.38 -6.06
CA MET A 159 -10.98 6.64 -5.40
C MET A 159 -10.94 6.40 -3.89
N PRO A 160 -10.44 5.26 -3.37
CA PRO A 160 -10.34 5.06 -1.92
C PRO A 160 -9.41 6.08 -1.27
N ILE A 161 -8.29 6.45 -1.92
CA ILE A 161 -7.36 7.43 -1.34
C ILE A 161 -7.96 8.85 -1.39
N SER A 162 -8.60 9.24 -2.50
CA SER A 162 -9.28 10.53 -2.60
C SER A 162 -10.37 10.69 -1.52
N ASN A 163 -11.17 9.65 -1.30
CA ASN A 163 -12.16 9.63 -0.23
C ASN A 163 -11.53 9.67 1.17
N PHE A 164 -10.44 8.95 1.37
CA PHE A 164 -9.68 8.94 2.62
C PHE A 164 -9.15 10.34 2.95
N LEU A 165 -8.54 11.04 2.00
CA LEU A 165 -7.97 12.38 2.17
C LEU A 165 -9.00 13.46 2.53
N LYS A 166 -10.28 13.29 2.13
CA LYS A 166 -11.37 14.19 2.52
C LYS A 166 -11.71 14.14 4.00
N HIS A 167 -11.47 12.99 4.65
CA HIS A 167 -11.83 12.75 6.04
C HIS A 167 -10.63 12.72 7.01
N ASN A 168 -9.40 12.72 6.47
CA ASN A 168 -8.16 12.66 7.27
C ASN A 168 -7.27 13.85 6.88
N LEU A 169 -7.52 15.01 7.51
CA LEU A 169 -6.83 16.27 7.20
C LEU A 169 -5.35 16.25 7.63
N ASP A 170 -5.00 15.34 8.52
CA ASP A 170 -3.63 15.04 8.95
C ASP A 170 -2.88 14.12 7.98
N ALA A 171 -3.52 13.68 6.89
CA ALA A 171 -2.88 12.91 5.84
C ALA A 171 -2.40 13.81 4.69
N THR A 172 -1.19 13.58 4.20
CA THR A 172 -0.68 14.21 2.97
C THR A 172 0.00 13.17 2.08
N ILE A 173 -0.02 13.38 0.77
CA ILE A 173 0.70 12.53 -0.19
C ILE A 173 2.11 13.09 -0.36
N GLU A 174 3.11 12.24 -0.23
CA GLU A 174 4.49 12.53 -0.61
C GLU A 174 4.71 12.06 -2.05
N PRO A 175 5.07 12.98 -2.97
CA PRO A 175 5.33 12.62 -4.35
C PRO A 175 6.44 11.56 -4.46
N LEU A 176 6.17 10.54 -5.24
CA LEU A 176 7.14 9.51 -5.57
C LEU A 176 7.82 9.83 -6.90
N THR A 177 9.13 9.71 -6.93
CA THR A 177 9.92 9.81 -8.16
C THR A 177 10.70 8.50 -8.33
N LEU A 178 10.37 7.76 -9.39
CA LEU A 178 11.09 6.56 -9.77
C LEU A 178 11.69 6.77 -11.17
N ASN A 179 12.94 6.45 -11.33
CA ASN A 179 13.61 6.54 -12.65
C ASN A 179 13.28 5.29 -13.50
N LEU A 180 11.99 5.17 -13.85
CA LEU A 180 11.46 4.10 -14.70
C LEU A 180 10.73 4.74 -15.89
N LYS A 181 10.90 4.14 -17.07
CA LYS A 181 10.28 4.64 -18.31
C LYS A 181 8.78 4.35 -18.41
N ASN A 182 8.30 3.34 -17.67
CA ASN A 182 6.93 2.83 -17.72
C ASN A 182 6.06 3.29 -16.54
N VAL A 183 6.31 4.49 -16.01
CA VAL A 183 5.51 5.07 -14.93
C VAL A 183 4.70 6.28 -15.42
N ARG A 184 3.52 6.46 -14.81
CA ARG A 184 2.67 7.64 -14.91
C ARG A 184 2.28 8.12 -13.53
N GLN A 185 1.89 9.38 -13.43
CA GLN A 185 1.27 9.93 -12.22
C GLN A 185 -0.14 9.34 -12.02
N GLY A 186 -0.67 9.46 -10.81
CA GLY A 186 -2.06 9.10 -10.52
C GLY A 186 -3.04 9.86 -11.41
N GLU A 187 -4.20 9.27 -11.67
CA GLU A 187 -5.23 9.87 -12.53
C GLU A 187 -5.85 11.10 -11.87
N LYS A 188 -6.28 12.07 -12.69
CA LYS A 188 -6.96 13.29 -12.24
C LYS A 188 -8.47 13.09 -12.08
N SER A 189 -9.03 12.21 -12.90
CA SER A 189 -10.47 11.93 -12.94
C SER A 189 -10.73 10.57 -13.56
N PHE A 190 -11.92 10.03 -13.29
CA PHE A 190 -12.42 8.83 -13.92
C PHE A 190 -13.96 8.90 -14.01
N GLY A 191 -14.49 8.80 -15.22
CA GLY A 191 -15.91 9.06 -15.47
C GLY A 191 -16.31 10.47 -14.99
N ASN A 192 -17.30 10.55 -14.12
CA ASN A 192 -17.77 11.82 -13.53
C ASN A 192 -17.05 12.18 -12.20
N PHE A 193 -16.05 11.39 -11.77
CA PHE A 193 -15.33 11.62 -10.53
C PHE A 193 -14.04 12.39 -10.79
N THR A 194 -13.86 13.50 -10.07
CA THR A 194 -12.58 14.21 -9.97
C THR A 194 -11.90 13.81 -8.67
N PHE A 195 -10.65 13.40 -8.77
CA PHE A 195 -9.87 12.96 -7.62
C PHE A 195 -9.16 14.13 -6.94
N ASP A 196 -8.70 13.88 -5.71
CA ASP A 196 -7.88 14.85 -4.98
C ASP A 196 -6.60 15.17 -5.78
N PRO A 197 -6.27 16.44 -6.04
CA PRO A 197 -5.13 16.81 -6.87
C PRO A 197 -3.78 16.33 -6.32
N ARG A 198 -3.67 16.08 -5.01
CA ARG A 198 -2.47 15.52 -4.39
C ARG A 198 -2.12 14.12 -4.93
N LEU A 199 -3.10 13.39 -5.48
CA LEU A 199 -2.91 12.08 -6.09
C LEU A 199 -1.99 12.09 -7.33
N GLN A 200 -1.69 13.26 -7.89
CA GLN A 200 -0.62 13.40 -8.88
C GLN A 200 0.76 13.00 -8.32
N GLY A 201 0.92 12.92 -7.00
CA GLY A 201 2.12 12.38 -6.34
C GLY A 201 2.18 10.85 -6.29
N ALA A 202 1.09 10.14 -6.57
CA ALA A 202 1.08 8.69 -6.68
C ALA A 202 1.62 8.23 -8.04
N LEU A 203 2.04 6.97 -8.13
CA LEU A 203 2.56 6.38 -9.36
C LEU A 203 1.73 5.18 -9.82
N ARG A 204 1.46 5.15 -11.12
CA ARG A 204 0.97 4.02 -11.88
C ARG A 204 2.12 3.42 -12.67
N VAL A 205 2.39 2.15 -12.47
CA VAL A 205 3.39 1.39 -13.23
C VAL A 205 2.66 0.64 -14.33
N LEU A 206 3.04 0.89 -15.58
CA LEU A 206 2.50 0.17 -16.72
C LEU A 206 3.28 -1.12 -16.94
N PRO A 207 2.66 -2.17 -17.49
CA PRO A 207 3.35 -3.42 -17.74
C PRO A 207 4.48 -3.22 -18.74
N SER A 208 5.57 -3.91 -18.51
CA SER A 208 6.74 -3.97 -19.39
C SER A 208 7.44 -5.32 -19.21
N ASP A 209 8.50 -5.59 -19.97
CA ASP A 209 9.27 -6.81 -19.82
C ASP A 209 9.78 -6.93 -18.36
N GLY A 210 9.30 -7.95 -17.66
CA GLY A 210 9.65 -8.24 -16.27
C GLY A 210 8.92 -7.42 -15.20
N MET A 211 7.98 -6.54 -15.57
CA MET A 211 7.15 -5.78 -14.64
C MET A 211 5.66 -5.93 -14.95
N GLU A 212 4.89 -6.32 -13.93
CA GLU A 212 3.43 -6.26 -13.95
C GLU A 212 2.95 -4.83 -13.69
N GLY A 213 1.67 -4.58 -14.05
CA GLY A 213 1.04 -3.32 -13.72
C GLY A 213 0.84 -3.16 -12.21
N PHE A 214 1.11 -1.95 -11.70
CA PHE A 214 1.07 -1.68 -10.27
C PHE A 214 0.66 -0.24 -9.97
N PHE A 215 0.14 -0.02 -8.78
CA PHE A 215 -0.13 1.33 -8.25
C PHE A 215 0.55 1.49 -6.90
N VAL A 216 1.17 2.65 -6.66
CA VAL A 216 1.85 2.96 -5.40
C VAL A 216 1.56 4.41 -4.99
N CYS A 217 1.12 4.59 -3.74
CA CYS A 217 0.91 5.92 -3.15
C CYS A 217 1.54 5.97 -1.77
N ARG A 218 2.39 6.97 -1.53
CA ARG A 218 3.05 7.24 -0.25
C ARG A 218 2.29 8.32 0.49
N ILE A 219 1.81 8.00 1.69
CA ILE A 219 0.98 8.85 2.53
C ILE A 219 1.74 9.12 3.84
N ARG A 220 1.91 10.39 4.20
CA ARG A 220 2.48 10.80 5.50
C ARG A 220 1.39 11.26 6.44
N LYS A 221 1.50 10.89 7.70
CA LYS A 221 0.70 11.46 8.78
C LYS A 221 1.42 12.69 9.34
N LYS A 222 0.75 13.85 9.33
CA LYS A 222 1.32 15.10 9.84
C LYS A 222 1.59 15.03 11.35
N VAL A 223 2.56 15.79 11.80
CA VAL A 223 2.76 16.04 13.23
C VAL A 223 1.79 17.13 13.67
N SER A 224 1.15 16.97 14.82
CA SER A 224 0.04 17.83 15.30
C SER A 224 0.38 19.32 15.51
N ASN A 225 1.64 19.72 15.29
CA ASN A 225 2.08 21.12 15.43
C ASN A 225 2.28 21.87 14.11
N GLU A 226 1.99 21.24 12.96
CA GLU A 226 1.92 21.97 11.69
C GLU A 226 0.54 22.65 11.59
N THR A 227 0.39 23.81 12.27
CA THR A 227 -0.70 24.75 12.02
C THR A 227 -0.59 25.22 10.57
N TYR A 228 -1.61 24.98 9.78
CA TYR A 228 -1.80 25.70 8.52
C TYR A 228 -1.91 27.19 8.89
N GLU A 229 -0.95 28.00 8.51
CA GLU A 229 -1.21 29.43 8.33
C GLU A 229 -2.20 29.52 7.16
N GLY A 230 -3.47 29.68 7.52
CA GLY A 230 -4.54 29.90 6.57
C GLY A 230 -4.19 31.13 5.74
N VAL A 231 -4.27 31.00 4.42
CA VAL A 231 -4.31 32.16 3.53
C VAL A 231 -5.43 33.06 4.04
N LYS A 232 -5.07 34.20 4.64
CA LYS A 232 -6.01 35.29 4.91
C LYS A 232 -6.52 35.77 3.56
N LEU A 233 -7.76 35.41 3.24
CA LEU A 233 -8.48 36.11 2.18
C LEU A 233 -8.63 37.54 2.70
N GLY A 234 -7.97 38.47 2.00
CA GLY A 234 -8.10 39.89 2.29
C GLY A 234 -9.55 40.32 2.20
N GLU A 235 -10.02 40.97 3.23
CA GLU A 235 -11.15 41.87 3.19
C GLU A 235 -10.71 43.08 2.36
N ASP A 236 -11.36 43.31 1.20
CA ASP A 236 -11.60 44.61 0.60
C ASP A 236 -12.88 44.54 -0.21
#